data_38ae068d0cec634bd73ff46a3d491521
#
_entry.id   38ae068d0cec634bd73ff46a3d491521
#
_cell.length_a   1.000
_cell.length_b   1.000
_cell.length_c   1.000
_cell.angle_alpha   90.00
_cell.angle_beta   90.00
_cell.angle_gamma   90.00
#
_symmetry.space_group_name_H-M   'P 1'
#
loop_
_entity.id
_entity.type
_entity.pdbx_description
1 polymer ?
#
loop_
_entity_poly.entity_id
_entity_poly.type
_entity_poly.pdbx_seq_one_letter_code
_entity_poly.pdbx_strand_id
1 'polypeptide(L)'
;HKRMEVKGYTLRKDTVDPYIMALLNSGKHRMKAHEILSSRTALYTNIGFSNPVTFVKELENALSVHNKQLYDSYQSSRKKIEGLFGISLEENFLSWMSGEFAITQSEPGLLGHNPELILAIRAKSIKDARKNMEFIEKKIKRRTPVKIKTANYKDFEINYVEMKGFFRLFFGKLFD
;
A
#
# COMPACT_ATOMS: atom_id res chain seq x y z
N HIS A 1 -24.62 -4.96 -16.79
CA HIS A 1 -23.44 -5.68 -16.29
C HIS A 1 -23.89 -6.73 -15.28
N LYS A 2 -23.55 -8.00 -15.51
CA LYS A 2 -23.79 -9.07 -14.52
C LYS A 2 -22.68 -8.95 -13.46
N ARG A 3 -23.06 -8.62 -12.23
CA ARG A 3 -22.16 -8.59 -11.08
C ARG A 3 -22.04 -10.01 -10.52
N MET A 4 -20.83 -10.50 -10.37
CA MET A 4 -20.54 -11.71 -9.63
C MET A 4 -20.08 -11.33 -8.23
N GLU A 5 -20.74 -11.86 -7.20
CA GLU A 5 -20.36 -11.69 -5.81
C GLU A 5 -20.02 -13.06 -5.23
N VAL A 6 -18.81 -13.19 -4.66
CA VAL A 6 -18.37 -14.42 -3.98
C VAL A 6 -18.22 -14.09 -2.50
N LYS A 7 -18.94 -14.82 -1.64
CA LYS A 7 -18.82 -14.74 -0.18
C LYS A 7 -18.26 -16.03 0.35
N GLY A 8 -17.25 -15.92 1.21
CA GLY A 8 -16.62 -17.06 1.87
C GLY A 8 -16.40 -16.77 3.35
N TYR A 9 -16.30 -17.84 4.12
CA TYR A 9 -15.96 -17.78 5.56
C TYR A 9 -14.72 -18.62 5.81
N THR A 10 -13.80 -18.07 6.58
CA THR A 10 -12.65 -18.81 7.08
C THR A 10 -12.91 -19.19 8.53
N LEU A 11 -13.00 -20.49 8.80
CA LEU A 11 -13.09 -20.99 10.17
C LEU A 11 -11.70 -20.97 10.81
N ARG A 12 -11.61 -20.39 12.02
CA ARG A 12 -10.40 -20.46 12.84
C ARG A 12 -10.26 -21.88 13.39
N LYS A 13 -9.26 -22.61 12.87
CA LYS A 13 -8.76 -23.84 13.51
C LYS A 13 -7.47 -23.52 14.26
N ASP A 14 -7.04 -24.38 15.17
CA ASP A 14 -5.80 -24.21 15.93
C ASP A 14 -4.53 -24.18 15.06
N THR A 15 -4.66 -24.52 13.77
CA THR A 15 -3.61 -24.49 12.73
C THR A 15 -3.89 -23.43 11.67
N VAL A 16 -4.23 -22.21 12.07
CA VAL A 16 -4.46 -21.11 11.11
C VAL A 16 -3.13 -20.66 10.52
N ASP A 17 -3.13 -20.44 9.21
CA ASP A 17 -2.01 -19.85 8.49
C ASP A 17 -1.53 -18.56 9.19
N PRO A 18 -0.22 -18.43 9.48
CA PRO A 18 0.31 -17.31 10.24
C PRO A 18 0.10 -15.95 9.56
N TYR A 19 -0.04 -15.90 8.23
CA TYR A 19 -0.40 -14.66 7.53
C TYR A 19 -1.84 -14.24 7.81
N ILE A 20 -2.74 -15.19 7.90
CA ILE A 20 -4.14 -14.95 8.32
C ILE A 20 -4.18 -14.51 9.78
N MET A 21 -3.34 -15.09 10.64
CA MET A 21 -3.23 -14.66 12.03
C MET A 21 -2.73 -13.23 12.17
N ALA A 22 -1.79 -12.78 11.34
CA ALA A 22 -1.35 -11.39 11.31
C ALA A 22 -2.51 -10.42 11.02
N LEU A 23 -3.40 -10.78 10.09
CA LEU A 23 -4.61 -10.00 9.79
C LEU A 23 -5.60 -10.03 10.97
N LEU A 24 -5.86 -11.18 11.56
CA LEU A 24 -6.77 -11.34 12.70
C LEU A 24 -6.29 -10.57 13.94
N ASN A 25 -5.00 -10.62 14.24
CA ASN A 25 -4.39 -9.93 15.37
C ASN A 25 -4.34 -8.41 15.21
N SER A 26 -4.36 -7.92 13.96
CA SER A 26 -4.36 -6.49 13.67
C SER A 26 -5.70 -5.79 13.94
N GLY A 27 -6.76 -6.55 14.28
CA GLY A 27 -8.07 -6.05 14.67
C GLY A 27 -8.98 -5.70 13.50
N LYS A 28 -10.23 -5.34 13.84
CA LYS A 28 -11.27 -5.02 12.85
C LYS A 28 -11.18 -3.57 12.40
N HIS A 29 -11.41 -3.34 11.11
CA HIS A 29 -11.51 -2.01 10.52
C HIS A 29 -12.71 -1.92 9.58
N ARG A 30 -13.44 -0.79 9.64
CA ARG A 30 -14.51 -0.51 8.67
C ARG A 30 -13.91 0.03 7.38
N MET A 31 -13.95 -0.77 6.35
CA MET A 31 -13.44 -0.43 5.04
C MET A 31 -14.36 0.57 4.33
N LYS A 32 -13.77 1.62 3.76
CA LYS A 32 -14.47 2.69 3.02
C LYS A 32 -13.84 3.01 1.67
N ALA A 33 -12.72 2.36 1.31
CA ALA A 33 -12.02 2.65 0.06
C ALA A 33 -12.91 2.42 -1.18
N HIS A 34 -13.96 1.58 -1.08
CA HIS A 34 -14.94 1.41 -2.16
C HIS A 34 -15.72 2.68 -2.50
N GLU A 35 -15.81 3.66 -1.56
CA GLU A 35 -16.52 4.93 -1.77
C GLU A 35 -15.79 5.86 -2.77
N ILE A 36 -14.48 5.63 -2.99
CA ILE A 36 -13.64 6.46 -3.88
C ILE A 36 -13.27 5.77 -5.19
N LEU A 37 -13.81 4.60 -5.46
CA LEU A 37 -13.49 3.87 -6.67
C LEU A 37 -14.02 4.58 -7.92
N SER A 38 -13.18 4.59 -8.96
CA SER A 38 -13.61 5.03 -10.28
C SER A 38 -14.62 4.07 -10.87
N SER A 39 -15.56 4.58 -11.68
CA SER A 39 -16.47 3.75 -12.50
C SER A 39 -15.72 2.84 -13.50
N ARG A 40 -14.45 3.14 -13.77
CA ARG A 40 -13.55 2.37 -14.64
C ARG A 40 -12.68 1.37 -13.88
N THR A 41 -12.98 1.08 -12.61
CA THR A 41 -12.25 0.06 -11.84
C THR A 41 -12.62 -1.33 -12.32
N ALA A 42 -11.65 -2.07 -12.85
CA ALA A 42 -11.80 -3.46 -13.29
C ALA A 42 -11.54 -4.45 -12.15
N LEU A 43 -10.54 -4.17 -11.32
CA LEU A 43 -10.17 -5.01 -10.17
C LEU A 43 -10.00 -4.13 -8.92
N TYR A 44 -10.47 -4.64 -7.80
CA TYR A 44 -10.36 -4.00 -6.50
C TYR A 44 -10.05 -5.02 -5.41
N THR A 45 -8.98 -4.77 -4.68
CA THR A 45 -8.60 -5.53 -3.48
C THR A 45 -8.41 -4.57 -2.34
N ASN A 46 -9.02 -4.85 -1.19
CA ASN A 46 -8.92 -4.01 -0.01
C ASN A 46 -8.52 -4.84 1.21
N ILE A 47 -7.63 -4.28 2.02
CA ILE A 47 -7.21 -4.85 3.31
C ILE A 47 -7.43 -3.81 4.39
N GLY A 48 -8.18 -4.21 5.43
CA GLY A 48 -8.48 -3.37 6.58
C GLY A 48 -7.97 -3.98 7.87
N PHE A 49 -7.30 -3.17 8.70
CA PHE A 49 -6.80 -3.53 10.02
C PHE A 49 -6.85 -2.31 10.95
N SER A 50 -6.98 -2.54 12.26
CA SER A 50 -7.11 -1.41 13.20
C SER A 50 -5.80 -0.68 13.44
N ASN A 51 -4.65 -1.38 13.36
CA ASN A 51 -3.33 -0.83 13.59
C ASN A 51 -2.31 -1.29 12.53
N PRO A 52 -1.88 -0.37 11.63
CA PRO A 52 -0.91 -0.68 10.56
C PRO A 52 0.43 -1.18 11.08
N VAL A 53 0.93 -0.58 12.16
CA VAL A 53 2.23 -0.95 12.75
C VAL A 53 2.18 -2.37 13.32
N THR A 54 1.11 -2.69 14.07
CA THR A 54 0.90 -4.04 14.59
C THR A 54 0.78 -5.04 13.45
N PHE A 55 -0.01 -4.75 12.42
CA PHE A 55 -0.15 -5.63 11.26
C PHE A 55 1.19 -5.94 10.60
N VAL A 56 2.01 -4.93 10.34
CA VAL A 56 3.33 -5.13 9.71
C VAL A 56 4.25 -5.95 10.61
N LYS A 57 4.27 -5.70 11.92
CA LYS A 57 5.08 -6.48 12.88
C LYS A 57 4.65 -7.96 12.94
N GLU A 58 3.36 -8.22 12.99
CA GLU A 58 2.83 -9.60 12.95
C GLU A 58 3.16 -10.30 11.62
N LEU A 59 3.05 -9.58 10.51
CA LEU A 59 3.42 -10.10 9.20
C LEU A 59 4.92 -10.39 9.10
N GLU A 60 5.77 -9.48 9.59
CA GLU A 60 7.23 -9.68 9.65
C GLU A 60 7.58 -10.90 10.51
N ASN A 61 6.92 -11.07 11.65
CA ASN A 61 7.10 -12.25 12.50
C ASN A 61 6.69 -13.54 11.77
N ALA A 62 5.52 -13.54 11.15
CA ALA A 62 5.05 -14.69 10.36
C ALA A 62 6.03 -15.05 9.24
N LEU A 63 6.51 -14.06 8.49
CA LEU A 63 7.52 -14.26 7.43
C LEU A 63 8.82 -14.82 7.97
N SER A 64 9.32 -14.30 9.10
CA SER A 64 10.60 -14.73 9.69
C SER A 64 10.60 -16.20 10.10
N VAL A 65 9.44 -16.70 10.54
CA VAL A 65 9.28 -18.09 11.01
C VAL A 65 9.00 -19.04 9.84
N HIS A 66 8.12 -18.66 8.91
CA HIS A 66 7.58 -19.57 7.89
C HIS A 66 8.20 -19.41 6.51
N ASN A 67 8.80 -18.26 6.22
CA ASN A 67 9.47 -18.00 4.95
C ASN A 67 10.65 -17.04 5.12
N LYS A 68 11.72 -17.57 5.68
CA LYS A 68 12.92 -16.79 5.97
C LYS A 68 13.51 -16.11 4.74
N GLN A 69 13.50 -16.76 3.59
CA GLN A 69 14.03 -16.18 2.34
C GLN A 69 13.24 -14.92 1.94
N LEU A 70 11.91 -14.97 2.02
CA LEU A 70 11.05 -13.83 1.71
C LEU A 70 11.23 -12.72 2.78
N TYR A 71 11.36 -13.08 4.05
CA TYR A 71 11.67 -12.13 5.12
C TYR A 71 12.98 -11.39 4.89
N ASP A 72 14.06 -12.12 4.59
CA ASP A 72 15.39 -11.52 4.35
C ASP A 72 15.37 -10.61 3.12
N SER A 73 14.68 -11.01 2.06
CA SER A 73 14.46 -10.19 0.85
C SER A 73 13.68 -8.91 1.17
N TYR A 74 12.59 -9.02 1.92
CA TYR A 74 11.79 -7.89 2.37
C TYR A 74 12.61 -6.92 3.22
N GLN A 75 13.33 -7.41 4.24
CA GLN A 75 14.17 -6.58 5.10
C GLN A 75 15.29 -5.88 4.33
N SER A 76 15.92 -6.58 3.36
CA SER A 76 16.92 -5.99 2.47
C SER A 76 16.32 -4.85 1.63
N SER A 77 15.15 -5.07 1.04
CA SER A 77 14.44 -4.08 0.24
C SER A 77 14.03 -2.87 1.07
N ARG A 78 13.49 -3.11 2.27
CA ARG A 78 13.13 -2.07 3.23
C ARG A 78 14.34 -1.18 3.57
N LYS A 79 15.46 -1.80 3.98
CA LYS A 79 16.70 -1.07 4.31
C LYS A 79 17.22 -0.26 3.13
N LYS A 80 17.17 -0.79 1.91
CA LYS A 80 17.57 -0.08 0.69
C LYS A 80 16.71 1.15 0.46
N ILE A 81 15.40 1.02 0.58
CA ILE A 81 14.43 2.13 0.39
C ILE A 81 14.64 3.19 1.47
N GLU A 82 14.66 2.78 2.74
CA GLU A 82 14.88 3.69 3.87
C GLU A 82 16.22 4.42 3.77
N GLY A 83 17.28 3.72 3.38
CA GLY A 83 18.62 4.30 3.17
C GLY A 83 18.68 5.25 1.97
N LEU A 84 18.10 4.85 0.82
CA LEU A 84 18.08 5.65 -0.41
C LEU A 84 17.36 6.99 -0.18
N PHE A 85 16.17 6.94 0.38
CA PHE A 85 15.37 8.14 0.59
C PHE A 85 15.65 8.84 1.93
N GLY A 86 16.28 8.17 2.89
CA GLY A 86 16.52 8.69 4.24
C GLY A 86 15.24 8.91 5.02
N ILE A 87 14.34 7.95 4.93
CA ILE A 87 13.06 7.90 5.61
C ILE A 87 12.96 6.64 6.45
N SER A 88 12.05 6.63 7.41
CA SER A 88 11.58 5.43 8.10
C SER A 88 10.19 5.08 7.59
N LEU A 89 9.99 3.86 7.07
CA LEU A 89 8.67 3.41 6.63
C LEU A 89 7.68 3.39 7.80
N GLU A 90 8.11 3.02 8.99
CA GLU A 90 7.25 3.01 10.17
C GLU A 90 6.83 4.43 10.58
N GLU A 91 7.80 5.34 10.74
CA GLU A 91 7.51 6.71 11.23
C GLU A 91 6.89 7.61 10.18
N ASN A 92 7.37 7.52 8.93
CA ASN A 92 6.96 8.47 7.90
C ASN A 92 5.81 7.96 7.03
N PHE A 93 5.49 6.65 7.09
CA PHE A 93 4.44 6.07 6.28
C PHE A 93 3.35 5.40 7.13
N LEU A 94 3.68 4.39 7.96
CA LEU A 94 2.67 3.65 8.71
C LEU A 94 2.02 4.48 9.83
N SER A 95 2.72 5.45 10.41
CA SER A 95 2.24 6.24 11.55
C SER A 95 0.93 6.98 11.29
N TRP A 96 0.73 7.51 10.08
CA TRP A 96 -0.45 8.28 9.70
C TRP A 96 -1.53 7.47 8.97
N MET A 97 -1.26 6.22 8.60
CA MET A 97 -2.26 5.34 7.99
C MET A 97 -3.36 4.98 8.98
N SER A 98 -4.60 4.98 8.51
CA SER A 98 -5.76 4.59 9.34
C SER A 98 -6.02 3.09 9.38
N GLY A 99 -5.16 2.29 8.78
CA GLY A 99 -5.34 0.84 8.72
C GLY A 99 -6.22 0.35 7.57
N GLU A 100 -6.37 1.14 6.54
CA GLU A 100 -7.02 0.73 5.31
C GLU A 100 -6.15 1.07 4.12
N PHE A 101 -5.88 0.08 3.28
CA PHE A 101 -5.34 0.29 1.96
C PHE A 101 -6.04 -0.57 0.93
N ALA A 102 -6.15 -0.05 -0.27
CA ALA A 102 -6.76 -0.71 -1.39
C ALA A 102 -5.87 -0.65 -2.61
N ILE A 103 -5.82 -1.72 -3.36
CA ILE A 103 -5.19 -1.78 -4.67
C ILE A 103 -6.32 -1.88 -5.69
N THR A 104 -6.32 -0.97 -6.66
CA THR A 104 -7.28 -0.97 -7.74
C THR A 104 -6.55 -1.02 -9.07
N GLN A 105 -7.15 -1.69 -10.03
CA GLN A 105 -6.70 -1.71 -11.40
C GLN A 105 -7.80 -1.13 -12.29
N SER A 106 -7.45 -0.19 -13.14
CA SER A 106 -8.38 0.37 -14.12
C SER A 106 -8.64 -0.60 -15.27
N GLU A 107 -9.77 -0.43 -15.95
CA GLU A 107 -9.97 -1.02 -17.28
C GLU A 107 -8.88 -0.48 -18.24
N PRO A 108 -8.47 -1.29 -19.24
CA PRO A 108 -7.61 -0.80 -20.31
C PRO A 108 -8.24 0.44 -20.96
N GLY A 109 -7.43 1.45 -21.20
CA GLY A 109 -7.91 2.67 -21.87
C GLY A 109 -8.41 2.37 -23.30
N LEU A 110 -9.41 3.12 -23.76
CA LEU A 110 -9.94 3.03 -25.14
C LEU A 110 -8.86 3.23 -26.22
N LEU A 111 -7.74 3.84 -25.86
CA LEU A 111 -6.59 4.10 -26.75
C LEU A 111 -5.45 3.08 -26.57
N GLY A 112 -5.72 1.92 -25.98
CA GLY A 112 -4.72 0.87 -25.80
C GLY A 112 -3.70 1.14 -24.70
N HIS A 113 -3.97 2.08 -23.80
CA HIS A 113 -3.13 2.28 -22.61
C HIS A 113 -3.21 1.06 -21.68
N ASN A 114 -2.07 0.68 -21.12
CA ASN A 114 -2.02 -0.37 -20.11
C ASN A 114 -2.92 -0.03 -18.91
N PRO A 115 -3.51 -1.06 -18.26
CA PRO A 115 -4.25 -0.86 -17.03
C PRO A 115 -3.40 -0.13 -16.00
N GLU A 116 -3.97 0.86 -15.34
CA GLU A 116 -3.29 1.63 -14.29
C GLU A 116 -3.53 0.95 -12.94
N LEU A 117 -2.44 0.73 -12.20
CA LEU A 117 -2.49 0.24 -10.83
C LEU A 117 -2.45 1.43 -9.87
N ILE A 118 -3.45 1.53 -9.01
CA ILE A 118 -3.59 2.60 -8.04
C ILE A 118 -3.59 2.00 -6.63
N LEU A 119 -2.69 2.49 -5.78
CA LEU A 119 -2.69 2.20 -4.35
C LEU A 119 -3.38 3.37 -3.62
N ALA A 120 -4.50 3.10 -2.99
CA ALA A 120 -5.20 4.04 -2.13
C ALA A 120 -4.95 3.72 -0.66
N ILE A 121 -4.53 4.72 0.10
CA ILE A 121 -4.22 4.61 1.52
C ILE A 121 -5.06 5.63 2.27
N ARG A 122 -5.81 5.17 3.25
CA ARG A 122 -6.59 6.05 4.10
C ARG A 122 -5.75 6.63 5.24
N ALA A 123 -5.81 7.93 5.42
CA ALA A 123 -5.14 8.63 6.52
C ALA A 123 -6.01 8.71 7.78
N LYS A 124 -5.39 8.64 8.96
CA LYS A 124 -6.02 8.98 10.26
C LYS A 124 -6.29 10.48 10.36
N SER A 125 -5.34 11.26 9.86
CA SER A 125 -5.33 12.72 9.90
C SER A 125 -4.75 13.25 8.58
N ILE A 126 -5.49 14.09 7.89
CA ILE A 126 -5.04 14.75 6.66
C ILE A 126 -3.80 15.61 6.95
N LYS A 127 -3.75 16.27 8.09
CA LYS A 127 -2.62 17.12 8.52
C LYS A 127 -1.33 16.29 8.65
N ASP A 128 -1.41 15.13 9.32
CA ASP A 128 -0.22 14.30 9.55
C ASP A 128 0.22 13.60 8.26
N ALA A 129 -0.72 13.14 7.45
CA ALA A 129 -0.43 12.59 6.14
C ALA A 129 0.30 13.62 5.28
N ARG A 130 -0.23 14.85 5.17
CA ARG A 130 0.38 15.93 4.39
C ARG A 130 1.79 16.26 4.88
N LYS A 131 1.97 16.45 6.19
CA LYS A 131 3.29 16.71 6.80
C LYS A 131 4.32 15.63 6.45
N ASN A 132 3.93 14.37 6.57
CA ASN A 132 4.82 13.25 6.26
C ASN A 132 5.10 13.13 4.76
N MET A 133 4.10 13.33 3.91
CA MET A 133 4.30 13.32 2.45
C MET A 133 5.21 14.46 1.98
N GLU A 134 5.07 15.67 2.52
CA GLU A 134 5.99 16.79 2.26
C GLU A 134 7.41 16.48 2.73
N PHE A 135 7.55 15.82 3.89
CA PHE A 135 8.87 15.39 4.36
C PHE A 135 9.50 14.37 3.40
N ILE A 136 8.75 13.34 3.00
CA ILE A 136 9.21 12.33 2.04
C ILE A 136 9.59 13.00 0.71
N GLU A 137 8.75 13.90 0.21
CA GLU A 137 9.01 14.66 -1.01
C GLU A 137 10.35 15.43 -0.96
N LYS A 138 10.58 16.18 0.13
CA LYS A 138 11.84 16.89 0.35
C LYS A 138 13.05 15.96 0.37
N LYS A 139 12.90 14.77 0.98
CA LYS A 139 13.97 13.76 1.01
C LYS A 139 14.24 13.20 -0.38
N ILE A 140 13.22 12.86 -1.14
CA ILE A 140 13.36 12.38 -2.53
C ILE A 140 14.07 13.42 -3.38
N LYS A 141 13.62 14.68 -3.37
CA LYS A 141 14.24 15.78 -4.13
C LYS A 141 15.71 16.00 -3.80
N ARG A 142 16.11 15.79 -2.53
CA ARG A 142 17.49 16.02 -2.10
C ARG A 142 18.43 14.85 -2.34
N ARG A 143 17.92 13.63 -2.40
CA ARG A 143 18.74 12.41 -2.42
C ARG A 143 18.68 11.66 -3.74
N THR A 144 17.78 12.02 -4.62
CA THR A 144 17.60 11.35 -5.92
C THR A 144 17.46 12.36 -7.04
N PRO A 145 17.80 12.00 -8.28
CA PRO A 145 17.54 12.83 -9.46
C PRO A 145 16.07 12.85 -9.88
N VAL A 146 15.21 12.19 -9.11
CA VAL A 146 13.78 12.06 -9.41
C VAL A 146 13.08 13.41 -9.29
N LYS A 147 12.38 13.80 -10.35
CA LYS A 147 11.58 15.03 -10.37
C LYS A 147 10.14 14.73 -9.93
N ILE A 148 9.69 15.46 -8.93
CA ILE A 148 8.28 15.46 -8.54
C ILE A 148 7.58 16.50 -9.39
N LYS A 149 6.55 16.07 -10.10
CA LYS A 149 5.69 16.91 -10.93
C LYS A 149 4.40 17.20 -10.19
N THR A 150 3.80 18.32 -10.48
CA THR A 150 2.51 18.73 -9.91
C THR A 150 1.51 18.91 -11.05
N ALA A 151 0.32 18.39 -10.86
CA ALA A 151 -0.84 18.64 -11.71
C ALA A 151 -2.01 19.10 -10.85
N ASN A 152 -2.81 20.00 -11.37
CA ASN A 152 -4.05 20.43 -10.73
C ASN A 152 -5.24 19.76 -11.41
N TYR A 153 -6.10 19.15 -10.62
CA TYR A 153 -7.36 18.60 -11.09
C TYR A 153 -8.50 19.13 -10.23
N LYS A 154 -9.34 19.95 -10.81
CA LYS A 154 -10.36 20.75 -10.09
C LYS A 154 -9.66 21.57 -8.99
N ASP A 155 -10.06 21.40 -7.74
CA ASP A 155 -9.50 22.13 -6.58
C ASP A 155 -8.39 21.31 -5.85
N PHE A 156 -7.90 20.23 -6.46
CA PHE A 156 -6.90 19.35 -5.88
C PHE A 156 -5.56 19.48 -6.57
N GLU A 157 -4.53 19.71 -5.78
CA GLU A 157 -3.14 19.59 -6.21
C GLU A 157 -2.69 18.12 -6.09
N ILE A 158 -2.20 17.57 -7.20
CA ILE A 158 -1.71 16.19 -7.29
C ILE A 158 -0.21 16.24 -7.52
N ASN A 159 0.54 15.79 -6.55
CA ASN A 159 1.98 15.58 -6.68
C ASN A 159 2.26 14.15 -7.13
N TYR A 160 3.02 13.98 -8.20
CA TYR A 160 3.32 12.65 -8.73
C TYR A 160 4.77 12.52 -9.18
N VAL A 161 5.22 11.29 -9.19
CA VAL A 161 6.56 10.89 -9.59
C VAL A 161 6.43 9.86 -10.71
N GLU A 162 7.09 10.11 -11.83
CA GLU A 162 7.24 9.13 -12.89
C GLU A 162 8.51 8.30 -12.62
N MET A 163 8.33 7.10 -12.12
CA MET A 163 9.43 6.18 -11.88
C MET A 163 9.04 4.79 -12.40
N LYS A 164 9.72 4.36 -13.46
CA LYS A 164 9.54 3.00 -14.00
C LYS A 164 9.96 1.97 -12.93
N GLY A 165 9.11 0.98 -12.71
CA GLY A 165 9.37 -0.09 -11.75
C GLY A 165 9.20 0.30 -10.27
N PHE A 166 8.58 1.44 -9.96
CA PHE A 166 8.35 1.89 -8.58
C PHE A 166 7.62 0.84 -7.73
N PHE A 167 6.53 0.27 -8.23
CA PHE A 167 5.81 -0.78 -7.53
C PHE A 167 6.65 -2.03 -7.31
N ARG A 168 7.48 -2.40 -8.29
CA ARG A 168 8.41 -3.52 -8.18
C ARG A 168 9.46 -3.29 -7.11
N LEU A 169 9.91 -2.04 -6.95
CA LEU A 169 10.85 -1.67 -5.90
C LEU A 169 10.27 -1.86 -4.49
N PHE A 170 8.98 -1.52 -4.30
CA PHE A 170 8.31 -1.58 -3.00
C PHE A 170 7.72 -2.96 -2.69
N PHE A 171 7.14 -3.60 -3.65
CA PHE A 171 6.37 -4.83 -3.47
C PHE A 171 7.07 -6.08 -4.03
N GLY A 172 8.27 -5.90 -4.60
CA GLY A 172 9.07 -7.01 -5.11
C GLY A 172 8.34 -7.80 -6.18
N LYS A 173 8.49 -9.12 -6.10
CA LYS A 173 7.91 -10.07 -7.06
C LYS A 173 6.40 -10.30 -6.91
N LEU A 174 5.71 -9.59 -6.02
CA LEU A 174 4.25 -9.70 -5.87
C LEU A 174 3.49 -9.29 -7.15
N PHE A 175 4.18 -8.65 -8.10
CA PHE A 175 3.61 -8.13 -9.35
C PHE A 175 4.35 -8.64 -10.61
N ASP A 176 5.11 -9.72 -10.51
CA ASP A 176 5.72 -10.41 -11.66
C ASP A 176 4.78 -11.45 -12.27
#